data_346f8b950ab10790864cb3db2075fef5
#
_entry.id   346f8b950ab10790864cb3db2075fef5
#
_cell.length_a   1.000
_cell.length_b   1.000
_cell.length_c   1.000
_cell.angle_alpha   90.00
_cell.angle_beta   90.00
_cell.angle_gamma   90.00
#
_symmetry.space_group_name_H-M   'P 1'
#
loop_
_entity.id
_entity.type
_entity.pdbx_description
1 polymer ?
#
loop_
_entity_poly.entity_id
_entity_poly.type
_entity_poly.pdbx_seq_one_letter_code
_entity_poly.pdbx_strand_id
1 'polypeptide(L)'
;MGCPVSRTVLVTGGARGIGLACAQRFAALGDNVAVTYNSSAPPDGLFGVQCDVTSADSVDAAFAAVEAQFGPVEVLVSNAGITHDGLLLRMSEANFTSVVDTNLTAAYRVTKRAAQGMLRARSGRIILMSSVVGLLGSAGQANYAASKAGLVGFARSVARELGSRNITVNVVAPGPVQTDMTASLGDKRLGELIAAVPLGRMATSDEIAGVVAFLASADAAYITGAVIPVDGGLGMGH
;
A
#
# COMPACT_ATOMS: atom_id res chain seq x y z
N MET A 1 -14.88 22.23 -21.21
CA MET A 1 -14.50 21.25 -20.18
C MET A 1 -13.07 20.86 -20.49
N GLY A 2 -12.06 21.30 -19.70
CA GLY A 2 -10.68 20.90 -19.91
C GLY A 2 -10.56 19.39 -19.70
N CYS A 3 -9.79 18.70 -20.55
CA CYS A 3 -9.40 17.32 -20.29
C CYS A 3 -8.85 17.25 -18.87
N PRO A 4 -9.30 16.31 -18.03
CA PRO A 4 -8.67 16.12 -16.73
C PRO A 4 -7.18 15.86 -16.99
N VAL A 5 -6.32 16.68 -16.38
CA VAL A 5 -4.86 16.46 -16.44
C VAL A 5 -4.63 15.11 -15.77
N SER A 6 -4.10 14.14 -16.51
CA SER A 6 -3.81 12.82 -15.97
C SER A 6 -2.70 12.93 -14.91
N ARG A 7 -2.98 12.45 -13.70
CA ARG A 7 -2.02 12.49 -12.59
C ARG A 7 -0.97 11.39 -12.75
N THR A 8 0.21 11.62 -12.25
CA THR A 8 1.22 10.56 -12.12
C THR A 8 1.01 9.76 -10.84
N VAL A 9 0.67 8.49 -10.99
CA VAL A 9 0.43 7.54 -9.90
C VAL A 9 1.56 6.53 -9.84
N LEU A 10 2.17 6.36 -8.67
CA LEU A 10 3.16 5.31 -8.42
C LEU A 10 2.62 4.30 -7.41
N VAL A 11 2.58 3.02 -7.81
CA VAL A 11 2.18 1.90 -6.94
C VAL A 11 3.38 1.01 -6.69
N THR A 12 3.85 0.91 -5.46
CA THR A 12 4.94 -0.02 -5.14
C THR A 12 4.44 -1.45 -4.99
N GLY A 13 5.19 -2.42 -5.55
CA GLY A 13 4.73 -3.81 -5.57
C GLY A 13 3.47 -4.00 -6.42
N GLY A 14 3.37 -3.27 -7.55
CA GLY A 14 2.19 -3.22 -8.40
C GLY A 14 2.11 -4.30 -9.48
N ALA A 15 2.98 -5.32 -9.46
CA ALA A 15 2.99 -6.36 -10.50
C ALA A 15 1.93 -7.46 -10.28
N ARG A 16 1.32 -7.55 -9.11
CA ARG A 16 0.33 -8.58 -8.76
C ARG A 16 -0.59 -8.16 -7.61
N GLY A 17 -1.62 -8.96 -7.36
CA GLY A 17 -2.51 -8.82 -6.22
C GLY A 17 -3.16 -7.43 -6.08
N ILE A 18 -3.23 -6.92 -4.86
CA ILE A 18 -3.84 -5.61 -4.56
C ILE A 18 -3.14 -4.48 -5.31
N GLY A 19 -1.80 -4.50 -5.38
CA GLY A 19 -1.04 -3.47 -6.07
C GLY A 19 -1.37 -3.38 -7.56
N LEU A 20 -1.51 -4.53 -8.23
CA LEU A 20 -1.91 -4.60 -9.64
C LEU A 20 -3.34 -4.08 -9.83
N ALA A 21 -4.28 -4.50 -8.99
CA ALA A 21 -5.66 -4.00 -9.05
C ALA A 21 -5.73 -2.48 -8.85
N CYS A 22 -4.95 -1.92 -7.92
CA CYS A 22 -4.82 -0.48 -7.77
C CYS A 22 -4.29 0.19 -9.05
N ALA A 23 -3.22 -0.35 -9.64
CA ALA A 23 -2.64 0.19 -10.86
C ALA A 23 -3.64 0.19 -12.03
N GLN A 24 -4.32 -0.95 -12.24
CA GLN A 24 -5.36 -1.09 -13.26
C GLN A 24 -6.54 -0.12 -13.03
N ARG A 25 -6.95 0.05 -11.76
CA ARG A 25 -8.02 0.98 -11.39
C ARG A 25 -7.67 2.42 -11.73
N PHE A 26 -6.45 2.88 -11.41
CA PHE A 26 -5.99 4.23 -11.75
C PHE A 26 -5.84 4.42 -13.27
N ALA A 27 -5.30 3.43 -13.98
CA ALA A 27 -5.21 3.47 -15.45
C ALA A 27 -6.60 3.59 -16.10
N ALA A 28 -7.60 2.85 -15.61
CA ALA A 28 -8.98 2.96 -16.06
C ALA A 28 -9.63 4.33 -15.77
N LEU A 29 -9.12 5.08 -14.79
CA LEU A 29 -9.52 6.45 -14.49
C LEU A 29 -8.80 7.50 -15.37
N GLY A 30 -7.86 7.08 -16.22
CA GLY A 30 -7.11 7.96 -17.13
C GLY A 30 -5.82 8.54 -16.52
N ASP A 31 -5.38 8.05 -15.35
CA ASP A 31 -4.11 8.46 -14.75
C ASP A 31 -2.90 7.81 -15.46
N ASN A 32 -1.74 8.47 -15.44
CA ASN A 32 -0.46 7.91 -15.85
C ASN A 32 0.08 7.03 -14.72
N VAL A 33 0.12 5.72 -14.94
CA VAL A 33 0.42 4.76 -13.87
C VAL A 33 1.78 4.11 -14.07
N ALA A 34 2.62 4.22 -13.05
CA ALA A 34 3.83 3.45 -12.91
C ALA A 34 3.70 2.45 -11.75
N VAL A 35 4.32 1.28 -11.90
CA VAL A 35 4.41 0.29 -10.84
C VAL A 35 5.85 -0.10 -10.58
N THR A 36 6.20 -0.36 -9.32
CA THR A 36 7.48 -1.01 -9.04
C THR A 36 7.29 -2.51 -8.83
N TYR A 37 8.34 -3.26 -9.18
CA TYR A 37 8.44 -4.69 -8.94
C TYR A 37 9.88 -5.08 -8.54
N ASN A 38 10.04 -6.17 -7.81
CA ASN A 38 11.37 -6.67 -7.46
C ASN A 38 11.84 -7.74 -8.45
N SER A 39 11.08 -8.83 -8.60
CA SER A 39 11.49 -10.00 -9.41
C SER A 39 10.65 -10.20 -10.66
N SER A 40 9.34 -10.00 -10.58
CA SER A 40 8.41 -10.28 -11.69
C SER A 40 7.85 -8.97 -12.23
N ALA A 41 8.05 -8.73 -13.52
CA ALA A 41 7.51 -7.56 -14.20
C ALA A 41 5.97 -7.56 -14.19
N PRO A 42 5.31 -6.38 -14.24
CA PRO A 42 3.87 -6.28 -14.39
C PRO A 42 3.42 -6.81 -15.75
N PRO A 43 2.11 -7.11 -15.90
CA PRO A 43 1.52 -7.38 -17.21
C PRO A 43 1.73 -6.22 -18.20
N ASP A 44 1.65 -6.53 -19.50
CA ASP A 44 1.72 -5.54 -20.56
C ASP A 44 0.71 -4.40 -20.37
N GLY A 45 1.09 -3.19 -20.78
CA GLY A 45 0.26 -1.99 -20.70
C GLY A 45 0.48 -1.14 -19.43
N LEU A 46 1.32 -1.58 -18.49
CA LEU A 46 1.74 -0.78 -17.34
C LEU A 46 3.24 -0.42 -17.44
N PHE A 47 3.58 0.81 -17.08
CA PHE A 47 4.98 1.22 -16.99
C PHE A 47 5.61 0.62 -15.71
N GLY A 48 6.40 -0.45 -15.89
CA GLY A 48 7.04 -1.17 -14.80
C GLY A 48 8.49 -0.72 -14.59
N VAL A 49 8.87 -0.46 -13.35
CA VAL A 49 10.24 -0.14 -12.95
C VAL A 49 10.72 -1.14 -11.91
N GLN A 50 11.86 -1.80 -12.18
CA GLN A 50 12.44 -2.68 -11.18
C GLN A 50 12.97 -1.85 -10.01
N CYS A 51 12.61 -2.23 -8.77
CA CYS A 51 12.98 -1.50 -7.57
C CYS A 51 13.00 -2.42 -6.36
N ASP A 52 14.14 -2.46 -5.70
CA ASP A 52 14.25 -2.97 -4.33
C ASP A 52 13.90 -1.84 -3.36
N VAL A 53 12.73 -1.91 -2.75
CA VAL A 53 12.24 -0.88 -1.82
C VAL A 53 13.05 -0.81 -0.52
N THR A 54 13.91 -1.80 -0.25
CA THR A 54 14.80 -1.80 0.91
C THR A 54 16.08 -0.98 0.67
N SER A 55 16.37 -0.62 -0.59
CA SER A 55 17.51 0.20 -1.00
C SER A 55 17.05 1.63 -1.33
N ALA A 56 17.64 2.63 -0.65
CA ALA A 56 17.37 4.03 -0.91
C ALA A 56 17.76 4.44 -2.34
N ASP A 57 18.92 3.99 -2.82
CA ASP A 57 19.41 4.28 -4.17
C ASP A 57 18.48 3.68 -5.25
N SER A 58 17.98 2.47 -5.01
CA SER A 58 17.02 1.82 -5.92
C SER A 58 15.69 2.57 -5.96
N VAL A 59 15.22 3.07 -4.81
CA VAL A 59 14.02 3.91 -4.73
C VAL A 59 14.23 5.21 -5.48
N ASP A 60 15.35 5.91 -5.28
CA ASP A 60 15.65 7.16 -5.98
C ASP A 60 15.73 6.96 -7.51
N ALA A 61 16.38 5.89 -7.97
CA ALA A 61 16.44 5.54 -9.39
C ALA A 61 15.06 5.25 -9.98
N ALA A 62 14.21 4.51 -9.25
CA ALA A 62 12.85 4.20 -9.70
C ALA A 62 11.99 5.47 -9.81
N PHE A 63 12.05 6.37 -8.84
CA PHE A 63 11.35 7.65 -8.92
C PHE A 63 11.85 8.51 -10.09
N ALA A 64 13.17 8.57 -10.30
CA ALA A 64 13.75 9.31 -11.42
C ALA A 64 13.24 8.79 -12.78
N ALA A 65 13.14 7.46 -12.96
CA ALA A 65 12.60 6.86 -14.17
C ALA A 65 11.11 7.20 -14.38
N VAL A 66 10.29 7.14 -13.30
CA VAL A 66 8.86 7.50 -13.36
C VAL A 66 8.68 8.99 -13.67
N GLU A 67 9.45 9.86 -13.01
CA GLU A 67 9.38 11.30 -13.21
C GLU A 67 9.84 11.73 -14.61
N ALA A 68 10.79 11.03 -15.19
CA ALA A 68 11.22 11.24 -16.58
C ALA A 68 10.14 10.84 -17.62
N GLN A 69 9.35 9.81 -17.29
CA GLN A 69 8.30 9.30 -18.18
C GLN A 69 6.99 10.10 -18.08
N PHE A 70 6.56 10.45 -16.87
CA PHE A 70 5.22 10.98 -16.61
C PHE A 70 5.20 12.31 -15.86
N GLY A 71 6.34 12.79 -15.40
CA GLY A 71 6.41 13.93 -14.49
C GLY A 71 6.30 13.54 -13.01
N PRO A 72 6.29 14.54 -12.09
CA PRO A 72 6.33 14.32 -10.65
C PRO A 72 5.21 13.41 -10.15
N VAL A 73 5.53 12.53 -9.20
CA VAL A 73 4.53 11.64 -8.58
C VAL A 73 3.55 12.46 -7.73
N GLU A 74 2.28 12.40 -8.07
CA GLU A 74 1.17 13.10 -7.40
C GLU A 74 0.37 12.17 -6.48
N VAL A 75 0.34 10.88 -6.79
CA VAL A 75 -0.30 9.85 -5.97
C VAL A 75 0.70 8.74 -5.72
N LEU A 76 0.95 8.44 -4.45
CA LEU A 76 1.76 7.29 -4.02
C LEU A 76 0.87 6.25 -3.34
N VAL A 77 0.89 5.02 -3.84
CA VAL A 77 0.35 3.84 -3.15
C VAL A 77 1.52 2.98 -2.69
N SER A 78 1.85 3.07 -1.40
CA SER A 78 2.90 2.26 -0.78
C SER A 78 2.34 0.91 -0.40
N ASN A 79 2.43 -0.06 -1.32
CA ASN A 79 1.82 -1.38 -1.20
C ASN A 79 2.84 -2.52 -1.05
N ALA A 80 4.07 -2.36 -1.52
CA ALA A 80 5.10 -3.40 -1.41
C ALA A 80 5.21 -3.93 0.02
N GLY A 81 5.27 -5.25 0.16
CA GLY A 81 5.39 -5.88 1.47
C GLY A 81 5.56 -7.39 1.36
N ILE A 82 6.08 -7.96 2.44
CA ILE A 82 6.31 -9.40 2.61
C ILE A 82 5.76 -9.88 3.95
N THR A 83 5.63 -11.19 4.09
CA THR A 83 5.40 -11.87 5.38
C THR A 83 6.41 -13.00 5.56
N HIS A 84 6.85 -13.20 6.79
CA HIS A 84 7.63 -14.35 7.23
C HIS A 84 7.02 -14.86 8.53
N ASP A 85 6.01 -15.72 8.40
CA ASP A 85 5.23 -16.20 9.52
C ASP A 85 6.01 -17.19 10.37
N GLY A 86 5.88 -17.08 11.68
CA GLY A 86 6.52 -17.95 12.66
C GLY A 86 6.11 -17.59 14.09
N LEU A 87 5.92 -18.60 14.94
CA LEU A 87 5.65 -18.35 16.35
C LEU A 87 6.83 -17.61 17.00
N LEU A 88 6.55 -16.71 17.96
CA LEU A 88 7.52 -15.81 18.57
C LEU A 88 8.83 -16.50 18.98
N LEU A 89 8.74 -17.65 19.65
CA LEU A 89 9.93 -18.38 20.13
C LEU A 89 10.75 -19.05 19.00
N ARG A 90 10.23 -19.12 17.77
CA ARG A 90 10.89 -19.69 16.60
C ARG A 90 11.21 -18.63 15.53
N MET A 91 10.75 -17.40 15.73
CA MET A 91 11.00 -16.30 14.82
C MET A 91 12.44 -15.81 14.99
N SER A 92 13.25 -15.86 13.92
CA SER A 92 14.59 -15.29 13.96
C SER A 92 14.56 -13.76 13.91
N GLU A 93 15.57 -13.12 14.49
CA GLU A 93 15.73 -11.66 14.39
C GLU A 93 15.82 -11.21 12.92
N ALA A 94 16.49 -11.98 12.06
CA ALA A 94 16.58 -11.70 10.63
C ALA A 94 15.21 -11.69 9.96
N ASN A 95 14.29 -12.63 10.28
CA ASN A 95 12.93 -12.64 9.75
C ASN A 95 12.12 -11.46 10.29
N PHE A 96 12.31 -11.09 11.54
CA PHE A 96 11.63 -9.93 12.12
C PHE A 96 12.07 -8.65 11.43
N THR A 97 13.36 -8.40 11.36
CA THR A 97 13.95 -7.17 10.78
C THR A 97 13.68 -7.04 9.29
N SER A 98 13.76 -8.12 8.51
CA SER A 98 13.47 -8.09 7.07
C SER A 98 12.03 -7.69 6.77
N VAL A 99 11.04 -8.18 7.56
CA VAL A 99 9.63 -7.79 7.41
C VAL A 99 9.43 -6.33 7.80
N VAL A 100 10.03 -5.86 8.90
CA VAL A 100 9.95 -4.45 9.31
C VAL A 100 10.61 -3.53 8.28
N ASP A 101 11.77 -3.91 7.75
CA ASP A 101 12.47 -3.09 6.75
C ASP A 101 11.66 -2.99 5.44
N THR A 102 11.13 -4.10 4.94
CA THR A 102 10.37 -4.11 3.68
C THR A 102 9.00 -3.46 3.82
N ASN A 103 8.29 -3.63 4.95
CA ASN A 103 6.91 -3.17 5.09
C ASN A 103 6.81 -1.75 5.67
N LEU A 104 7.70 -1.38 6.59
CA LEU A 104 7.63 -0.11 7.31
C LEU A 104 8.73 0.86 6.89
N THR A 105 10.00 0.44 6.94
CA THR A 105 11.11 1.33 6.58
C THR A 105 11.08 1.68 5.10
N ALA A 106 10.70 0.74 4.23
CA ALA A 106 10.51 1.02 2.81
C ALA A 106 9.36 2.03 2.58
N ALA A 107 8.24 1.93 3.32
CA ALA A 107 7.18 2.92 3.24
C ALA A 107 7.67 4.33 3.60
N TYR A 108 8.56 4.46 4.61
CA TYR A 108 9.23 5.72 4.90
C TYR A 108 10.07 6.19 3.71
N ARG A 109 10.91 5.32 3.10
CA ARG A 109 11.78 5.70 1.97
C ARG A 109 10.98 6.25 0.79
N VAL A 110 9.95 5.52 0.34
CA VAL A 110 9.14 5.93 -0.81
C VAL A 110 8.28 7.15 -0.50
N THR A 111 7.76 7.28 0.72
CA THR A 111 7.00 8.46 1.17
C THR A 111 7.88 9.71 1.19
N LYS A 112 9.08 9.61 1.77
CA LYS A 112 10.06 10.72 1.81
C LYS A 112 10.41 11.19 0.40
N ARG A 113 10.63 10.26 -0.53
CA ARG A 113 10.97 10.59 -1.93
C ARG A 113 9.80 11.25 -2.67
N ALA A 114 8.59 10.72 -2.55
CA ALA A 114 7.38 11.30 -3.14
C ALA A 114 7.08 12.70 -2.58
N ALA A 115 7.22 12.89 -1.27
CA ALA A 115 6.93 14.15 -0.60
C ALA A 115 7.77 15.32 -1.14
N GLN A 116 8.96 15.10 -1.67
CA GLN A 116 9.80 16.15 -2.26
C GLN A 116 9.12 16.86 -3.45
N GLY A 117 8.50 16.09 -4.34
CA GLY A 117 7.73 16.63 -5.48
C GLY A 117 6.41 17.25 -5.01
N MET A 118 5.67 16.54 -4.16
CA MET A 118 4.38 16.97 -3.62
C MET A 118 4.46 18.27 -2.84
N LEU A 119 5.52 18.48 -2.06
CA LEU A 119 5.74 19.73 -1.30
C LEU A 119 5.93 20.93 -2.25
N ARG A 120 6.68 20.77 -3.35
CA ARG A 120 6.84 21.81 -4.37
C ARG A 120 5.54 22.10 -5.10
N ALA A 121 4.79 21.06 -5.45
CA ALA A 121 3.49 21.19 -6.12
C ALA A 121 2.37 21.68 -5.17
N ARG A 122 2.57 21.63 -3.85
CA ARG A 122 1.54 21.89 -2.82
C ARG A 122 0.29 21.02 -3.03
N SER A 123 0.48 19.81 -3.46
CA SER A 123 -0.58 18.82 -3.69
C SER A 123 0.01 17.42 -3.67
N GLY A 124 -0.72 16.46 -3.13
CA GLY A 124 -0.31 15.05 -3.14
C GLY A 124 -1.28 14.15 -2.38
N ARG A 125 -1.24 12.88 -2.73
CA ARG A 125 -2.03 11.82 -2.09
C ARG A 125 -1.11 10.64 -1.77
N ILE A 126 -1.03 10.27 -0.51
CA ILE A 126 -0.21 9.14 -0.05
C ILE A 126 -1.13 8.13 0.63
N ILE A 127 -1.15 6.92 0.12
CA ILE A 127 -1.94 5.81 0.64
C ILE A 127 -0.99 4.68 1.05
N LEU A 128 -1.00 4.33 2.32
CA LEU A 128 -0.16 3.27 2.90
C LEU A 128 -1.01 2.00 3.09
N MET A 129 -0.54 0.89 2.53
CA MET A 129 -1.23 -0.40 2.65
C MET A 129 -0.82 -1.11 3.94
N SER A 130 -1.68 -1.03 4.95
CA SER A 130 -1.57 -1.78 6.20
C SER A 130 -2.25 -3.16 6.09
N SER A 131 -2.84 -3.63 7.14
CA SER A 131 -3.64 -4.85 7.23
C SER A 131 -4.49 -4.80 8.50
N VAL A 132 -5.61 -5.50 8.52
CA VAL A 132 -6.36 -5.76 9.74
C VAL A 132 -5.49 -6.45 10.81
N VAL A 133 -4.50 -7.25 10.40
CA VAL A 133 -3.52 -7.86 11.31
C VAL A 133 -2.70 -6.81 12.06
N GLY A 134 -2.44 -5.65 11.46
CA GLY A 134 -1.78 -4.54 12.16
C GLY A 134 -2.65 -3.89 13.25
N LEU A 135 -3.96 -4.11 13.22
CA LEU A 135 -4.92 -3.58 14.19
C LEU A 135 -5.25 -4.61 15.28
N LEU A 136 -5.47 -5.88 14.88
CA LEU A 136 -5.91 -6.96 15.77
C LEU A 136 -4.75 -7.81 16.34
N GLY A 137 -3.64 -7.87 15.63
CA GLY A 137 -2.63 -8.90 15.81
C GLY A 137 -3.03 -10.24 15.18
N SER A 138 -2.06 -11.14 15.05
CA SER A 138 -2.28 -12.52 14.62
C SER A 138 -1.17 -13.42 15.17
N ALA A 139 -1.53 -14.58 15.70
CA ALA A 139 -0.55 -15.55 16.16
C ALA A 139 0.37 -15.98 15.02
N GLY A 140 1.68 -15.96 15.24
CA GLY A 140 2.70 -16.27 14.24
C GLY A 140 3.06 -15.10 13.29
N GLN A 141 2.49 -13.92 13.50
CA GLN A 141 2.74 -12.74 12.63
C GLN A 141 3.20 -11.52 13.43
N ALA A 142 3.95 -11.69 14.49
CA ALA A 142 4.40 -10.58 15.35
C ALA A 142 5.20 -9.51 14.57
N ASN A 143 6.09 -9.92 13.64
CA ASN A 143 6.83 -9.06 12.74
C ASN A 143 5.91 -8.29 11.77
N TYR A 144 5.00 -9.00 11.13
CA TYR A 144 4.05 -8.43 10.17
C TYR A 144 3.09 -7.46 10.87
N ALA A 145 2.48 -7.88 11.99
CA ALA A 145 1.60 -7.03 12.80
C ALA A 145 2.31 -5.75 13.25
N ALA A 146 3.53 -5.87 13.80
CA ALA A 146 4.32 -4.71 14.20
C ALA A 146 4.60 -3.75 13.04
N SER A 147 4.99 -4.30 11.86
CA SER A 147 5.26 -3.49 10.68
C SER A 147 4.02 -2.74 10.19
N LYS A 148 2.86 -3.42 10.15
CA LYS A 148 1.59 -2.86 9.66
C LYS A 148 0.95 -1.89 10.66
N ALA A 149 1.09 -2.15 11.96
CA ALA A 149 0.71 -1.20 13.01
C ALA A 149 1.56 0.08 12.99
N GLY A 150 2.88 -0.07 12.76
CA GLY A 150 3.81 1.05 12.63
C GLY A 150 3.43 2.05 11.54
N LEU A 151 2.82 1.58 10.44
CA LEU A 151 2.34 2.46 9.36
C LEU A 151 1.26 3.44 9.83
N VAL A 152 0.45 3.09 10.85
CA VAL A 152 -0.58 3.97 11.39
C VAL A 152 0.05 5.17 12.10
N GLY A 153 1.02 4.93 12.99
CA GLY A 153 1.76 6.01 13.66
C GLY A 153 2.53 6.88 12.68
N PHE A 154 3.20 6.24 11.71
CA PHE A 154 3.92 6.92 10.64
C PHE A 154 2.98 7.82 9.81
N ALA A 155 1.86 7.28 9.31
CA ALA A 155 0.89 8.04 8.53
C ALA A 155 0.37 9.28 9.27
N ARG A 156 0.01 9.13 10.55
CA ARG A 156 -0.52 10.22 11.38
C ARG A 156 0.51 11.33 11.59
N SER A 157 1.78 11.00 11.78
CA SER A 157 2.86 11.96 11.89
C SER A 157 3.06 12.73 10.59
N VAL A 158 3.21 12.01 9.47
CA VAL A 158 3.40 12.60 8.14
C VAL A 158 2.20 13.45 7.71
N ALA A 159 0.97 13.02 8.02
CA ALA A 159 -0.24 13.81 7.77
C ALA A 159 -0.21 15.18 8.49
N ARG A 160 0.28 15.23 9.72
CA ARG A 160 0.46 16.51 10.47
C ARG A 160 1.53 17.41 9.86
N GLU A 161 2.62 16.82 9.39
CA GLU A 161 3.73 17.57 8.77
C GLU A 161 3.35 18.16 7.40
N LEU A 162 2.62 17.38 6.59
CA LEU A 162 2.38 17.71 5.19
C LEU A 162 0.99 18.35 4.92
N GLY A 163 0.08 18.32 5.89
CA GLY A 163 -1.30 18.78 5.71
C GLY A 163 -1.43 20.22 5.26
N SER A 164 -0.58 21.13 5.77
CA SER A 164 -0.54 22.54 5.36
C SER A 164 -0.15 22.76 3.88
N ARG A 165 0.30 21.71 3.21
CA ARG A 165 0.67 21.68 1.80
C ARG A 165 -0.35 20.97 0.92
N ASN A 166 -1.57 20.75 1.40
CA ASN A 166 -2.64 20.02 0.68
C ASN A 166 -2.22 18.59 0.29
N ILE A 167 -1.40 17.96 1.13
CA ILE A 167 -0.99 16.56 0.96
C ILE A 167 -1.71 15.74 2.01
N THR A 168 -2.48 14.74 1.58
CA THR A 168 -3.15 13.81 2.49
C THR A 168 -2.38 12.50 2.61
N VAL A 169 -2.38 11.93 3.80
CA VAL A 169 -1.72 10.65 4.09
C VAL A 169 -2.70 9.76 4.85
N ASN A 170 -3.11 8.65 4.22
CA ASN A 170 -4.09 7.74 4.79
C ASN A 170 -3.61 6.29 4.75
N VAL A 171 -4.18 5.47 5.59
CA VAL A 171 -3.89 4.04 5.69
C VAL A 171 -5.12 3.25 5.28
N VAL A 172 -4.95 2.30 4.38
CA VAL A 172 -5.95 1.27 4.09
C VAL A 172 -5.51 -0.02 4.79
N ALA A 173 -6.42 -0.64 5.52
CA ALA A 173 -6.17 -1.87 6.28
C ALA A 173 -7.08 -3.01 5.75
N PRO A 174 -6.63 -3.76 4.72
CA PRO A 174 -7.40 -4.88 4.20
C PRO A 174 -7.54 -6.02 5.20
N GLY A 175 -8.69 -6.70 5.15
CA GLY A 175 -8.90 -8.01 5.71
C GLY A 175 -8.36 -9.12 4.81
N PRO A 176 -8.95 -10.35 4.86
CA PRO A 176 -8.60 -11.41 3.94
C PRO A 176 -8.99 -11.06 2.49
N VAL A 177 -8.02 -11.07 1.58
CA VAL A 177 -8.19 -10.75 0.15
C VAL A 177 -7.76 -11.93 -0.71
N GLN A 178 -8.49 -12.22 -1.78
CA GLN A 178 -8.15 -13.25 -2.76
C GLN A 178 -6.89 -12.84 -3.54
N THR A 179 -5.75 -13.38 -3.14
CA THR A 179 -4.43 -13.12 -3.74
C THR A 179 -3.57 -14.38 -3.69
N ASP A 180 -2.43 -14.40 -4.38
CA ASP A 180 -1.48 -15.52 -4.31
C ASP A 180 -1.01 -15.80 -2.86
N MET A 181 -0.94 -14.76 -2.04
CA MET A 181 -0.55 -14.87 -0.63
C MET A 181 -1.56 -15.69 0.17
N THR A 182 -2.85 -15.53 -0.09
CA THR A 182 -3.92 -16.28 0.56
C THR A 182 -4.19 -17.62 -0.11
N ALA A 183 -3.91 -17.77 -1.39
CA ALA A 183 -4.04 -19.03 -2.12
C ALA A 183 -3.09 -20.13 -1.59
N SER A 184 -2.00 -19.76 -0.94
CA SER A 184 -1.07 -20.71 -0.29
C SER A 184 -1.55 -21.23 1.07
N LEU A 185 -2.66 -20.69 1.62
CA LEU A 185 -3.24 -21.17 2.87
C LEU A 185 -4.04 -22.45 2.61
N GLY A 186 -3.89 -23.46 3.47
CA GLY A 186 -4.68 -24.67 3.38
C GLY A 186 -6.18 -24.41 3.67
N ASP A 187 -7.06 -25.28 3.12
CA ASP A 187 -8.53 -25.13 3.18
C ASP A 187 -9.09 -24.88 4.57
N LYS A 188 -8.53 -25.56 5.59
CA LYS A 188 -8.94 -25.38 6.99
C LYS A 188 -8.71 -23.94 7.45
N ARG A 189 -7.51 -23.41 7.21
CA ARG A 189 -7.14 -22.05 7.63
C ARG A 189 -7.95 -21.00 6.88
N LEU A 190 -8.18 -21.26 5.58
CA LEU A 190 -9.02 -20.40 4.75
C LEU A 190 -10.46 -20.36 5.27
N GLY A 191 -11.03 -21.53 5.62
CA GLY A 191 -12.37 -21.63 6.21
C GLY A 191 -12.48 -20.88 7.55
N GLU A 192 -11.49 -21.01 8.43
CA GLU A 192 -11.43 -20.29 9.70
C GLU A 192 -11.39 -18.76 9.49
N LEU A 193 -10.59 -18.30 8.51
CA LEU A 193 -10.51 -16.88 8.17
C LEU A 193 -11.86 -16.33 7.64
N ILE A 194 -12.50 -17.07 6.72
CA ILE A 194 -13.79 -16.66 6.15
C ILE A 194 -14.88 -16.65 7.22
N ALA A 195 -14.90 -17.66 8.12
CA ALA A 195 -15.88 -17.73 9.20
C ALA A 195 -15.78 -16.57 10.20
N ALA A 196 -14.59 -15.96 10.34
CA ALA A 196 -14.38 -14.80 11.19
C ALA A 196 -14.84 -13.47 10.55
N VAL A 197 -15.05 -13.44 9.23
CA VAL A 197 -15.47 -12.23 8.51
C VAL A 197 -17.00 -12.11 8.54
N PRO A 198 -17.61 -11.05 9.09
CA PRO A 198 -19.06 -10.87 9.11
C PRO A 198 -19.73 -10.93 7.73
N LEU A 199 -19.07 -10.45 6.67
CA LEU A 199 -19.60 -10.57 5.30
C LEU A 199 -19.49 -11.99 4.73
N GLY A 200 -18.89 -12.98 5.44
CA GLY A 200 -18.85 -14.39 5.09
C GLY A 200 -18.00 -14.73 3.87
N ARG A 201 -17.13 -13.83 3.43
CA ARG A 201 -16.25 -14.05 2.26
C ARG A 201 -14.96 -13.25 2.35
N MET A 202 -14.00 -13.61 1.52
CA MET A 202 -12.84 -12.77 1.26
C MET A 202 -13.22 -11.60 0.34
N ALA A 203 -12.49 -10.50 0.46
CA ALA A 203 -12.57 -9.41 -0.51
C ALA A 203 -11.87 -9.79 -1.82
N THR A 204 -12.27 -9.16 -2.91
CA THR A 204 -11.48 -9.12 -4.13
C THR A 204 -10.43 -8.00 -4.05
N SER A 205 -9.36 -8.09 -4.85
CA SER A 205 -8.37 -7.00 -4.94
C SER A 205 -8.99 -5.70 -5.46
N ASP A 206 -10.03 -5.78 -6.30
CA ASP A 206 -10.73 -4.62 -6.85
C ASP A 206 -11.55 -3.87 -5.80
N GLU A 207 -12.09 -4.56 -4.80
CA GLU A 207 -12.79 -3.90 -3.68
C GLU A 207 -11.84 -3.05 -2.84
N ILE A 208 -10.59 -3.51 -2.66
CA ILE A 208 -9.54 -2.73 -2.00
C ILE A 208 -9.11 -1.54 -2.89
N ALA A 209 -8.88 -1.80 -4.18
CA ALA A 209 -8.48 -0.78 -5.15
C ALA A 209 -9.51 0.36 -5.27
N GLY A 210 -10.80 0.06 -5.14
CA GLY A 210 -11.87 1.05 -5.12
C GLY A 210 -11.71 2.06 -3.98
N VAL A 211 -11.41 1.60 -2.77
CA VAL A 211 -11.16 2.46 -1.61
C VAL A 211 -9.88 3.28 -1.76
N VAL A 212 -8.81 2.65 -2.28
CA VAL A 212 -7.54 3.35 -2.57
C VAL A 212 -7.75 4.48 -3.58
N ALA A 213 -8.49 4.23 -4.67
CA ALA A 213 -8.81 5.25 -5.66
C ALA A 213 -9.68 6.37 -5.09
N PHE A 214 -10.66 6.06 -4.23
CA PHE A 214 -11.46 7.06 -3.53
C PHE A 214 -10.57 7.96 -2.67
N LEU A 215 -9.66 7.41 -1.86
CA LEU A 215 -8.77 8.19 -1.01
C LEU A 215 -7.80 9.08 -1.82
N ALA A 216 -7.52 8.73 -3.06
CA ALA A 216 -6.72 9.54 -3.98
C ALA A 216 -7.55 10.58 -4.75
N SER A 217 -8.88 10.58 -4.64
CA SER A 217 -9.78 11.48 -5.36
C SER A 217 -9.93 12.83 -4.69
N ALA A 218 -10.60 13.76 -5.36
CA ALA A 218 -10.99 15.06 -4.82
C ALA A 218 -12.04 14.92 -3.69
N ASP A 219 -12.90 13.89 -3.74
CA ASP A 219 -13.95 13.65 -2.75
C ASP A 219 -13.37 13.31 -1.37
N ALA A 220 -12.14 12.80 -1.31
CA ALA A 220 -11.40 12.50 -0.08
C ALA A 220 -10.45 13.63 0.35
N ALA A 221 -10.53 14.83 -0.23
CA ALA A 221 -9.56 15.91 0.02
C ALA A 221 -9.49 16.37 1.49
N TYR A 222 -10.53 16.11 2.29
CA TYR A 222 -10.57 16.44 3.72
C TYR A 222 -10.29 15.23 4.63
N ILE A 223 -9.89 14.08 4.05
CA ILE A 223 -9.54 12.87 4.80
C ILE A 223 -8.01 12.77 4.85
N THR A 224 -7.43 12.90 6.04
CA THR A 224 -6.00 12.71 6.27
C THR A 224 -5.74 12.15 7.67
N GLY A 225 -4.72 11.30 7.81
CA GLY A 225 -4.40 10.59 9.06
C GLY A 225 -5.40 9.47 9.41
N ALA A 226 -6.33 9.15 8.52
CA ALA A 226 -7.33 8.13 8.73
C ALA A 226 -6.77 6.71 8.52
N VAL A 227 -7.34 5.76 9.24
CA VAL A 227 -7.17 4.33 9.01
C VAL A 227 -8.52 3.79 8.54
N ILE A 228 -8.55 3.25 7.33
CA ILE A 228 -9.77 2.73 6.71
C ILE A 228 -9.68 1.20 6.65
N PRO A 229 -10.34 0.47 7.55
CA PRO A 229 -10.49 -0.97 7.43
C PRO A 229 -11.35 -1.31 6.20
N VAL A 230 -10.85 -2.26 5.39
CA VAL A 230 -11.59 -2.84 4.25
C VAL A 230 -11.56 -4.35 4.44
N ASP A 231 -12.27 -4.83 5.42
CA ASP A 231 -12.06 -6.14 6.03
C ASP A 231 -13.36 -6.96 6.22
N GLY A 232 -14.47 -6.50 5.65
CA GLY A 232 -15.75 -7.17 5.75
C GLY A 232 -16.32 -7.20 7.18
N GLY A 233 -15.86 -6.31 8.06
CA GLY A 233 -16.27 -6.22 9.45
C GLY A 233 -15.43 -7.04 10.43
N LEU A 234 -14.33 -7.66 9.97
CA LEU A 234 -13.47 -8.49 10.81
C LEU A 234 -12.86 -7.72 11.99
N GLY A 235 -12.45 -6.48 11.77
CA GLY A 235 -11.78 -5.63 12.75
C GLY A 235 -12.66 -4.52 13.34
N MET A 236 -13.97 -4.71 13.48
CA MET A 236 -14.86 -3.70 14.08
C MET A 236 -14.39 -3.28 15.48
N GLY A 237 -14.42 -1.98 15.76
CA GLY A 237 -14.12 -1.43 17.10
C GLY A 237 -12.75 -0.78 17.26
N HIS A 238 -12.11 -0.42 16.17
CA HIS A 238 -10.81 0.29 16.17
C HIS A 238 -10.93 1.78 15.85
#